data_01b3135f5287e1109c5350a490b9c1bc
#
_entry.id   01b3135f5287e1109c5350a490b9c1bc
#
_cell.length_a   1.000
_cell.length_b   1.000
_cell.length_c   1.000
_cell.angle_alpha   90.00
_cell.angle_beta   90.00
_cell.angle_gamma   90.00
#
_symmetry.space_group_name_H-M   'P 1'
#
loop_
_entity.id
_entity.type
_entity.pdbx_description
1 polymer ?
#
loop_
_entity_poly.entity_id
_entity_poly.type
_entity_poly.pdbx_seq_one_letter_code
_entity_poly.pdbx_strand_id
1 'polypeptide(L)'
;MQKTTSILQMFPQKLRLYFEQAAEHEDLAEIRIRCRQPVMLRRGRKEYYLAADGTMQEERPKECLVFNVGQVESIFVHLCQYSPYAYGEELRQGFITVAGGHRIGVSGQVLSENKSIRSIRNIRFLNMRISHEVKGAADAVLPFIIQKDMPCNTMLIAGPGMGKTTLLRDLIRQLSDGFVLDGRKIQGYTVGVVDERSEIAGCFLGEPQNDVGMRTDVLDNCPKDAGMEMLLRSMAPQILAVDEIATERDVQTLQK
;
A
#
# COMPACT_ATOMS: atom_id res chain seq x y z
N MET A 1 4.10 6.90 16.64
CA MET A 1 4.17 5.60 17.37
C MET A 1 3.63 4.42 16.57
N GLN A 2 2.43 4.47 15.98
CA GLN A 2 1.88 3.32 15.21
C GLN A 2 2.76 2.87 14.03
N LYS A 3 3.29 3.81 13.24
CA LYS A 3 4.09 3.52 12.04
C LYS A 3 5.43 2.84 12.37
N THR A 4 6.18 3.36 13.34
CA THR A 4 7.44 2.73 13.80
C THR A 4 7.20 1.30 14.23
N THR A 5 6.13 1.06 14.99
CA THR A 5 5.74 -0.28 15.44
C THR A 5 5.42 -1.20 14.26
N SER A 6 4.67 -0.75 13.25
CA SER A 6 4.32 -1.58 12.09
C SER A 6 5.55 -1.95 11.25
N ILE A 7 6.52 -1.02 11.08
CA ILE A 7 7.77 -1.31 10.40
C ILE A 7 8.58 -2.38 11.14
N LEU A 8 8.72 -2.25 12.46
CA LEU A 8 9.46 -3.24 13.25
C LEU A 8 8.76 -4.60 13.29
N GLN A 9 7.43 -4.63 13.22
CA GLN A 9 6.66 -5.87 13.16
C GLN A 9 6.87 -6.67 11.87
N MET A 10 7.36 -6.06 10.79
CA MET A 10 7.74 -6.78 9.57
C MET A 10 8.93 -7.75 9.78
N PHE A 11 9.65 -7.60 10.89
CA PHE A 11 10.84 -8.41 11.16
C PHE A 11 10.64 -9.37 12.33
N PRO A 12 11.22 -10.59 12.27
CA PRO A 12 11.36 -11.45 13.43
C PRO A 12 11.99 -10.70 14.61
N GLN A 13 11.54 -10.96 15.82
CA GLN A 13 11.94 -10.21 17.01
C GLN A 13 13.47 -10.00 17.15
N LYS A 14 14.25 -11.04 16.83
CA LYS A 14 15.74 -11.00 16.92
C LYS A 14 16.38 -10.03 15.94
N LEU A 15 15.68 -9.61 14.87
CA LEU A 15 16.21 -8.74 13.83
C LEU A 15 15.74 -7.29 13.98
N ARG A 16 14.76 -7.00 14.83
CA ARG A 16 14.15 -5.66 14.98
C ARG A 16 15.14 -4.60 15.39
N LEU A 17 16.08 -4.96 16.28
CA LEU A 17 17.10 -4.06 16.78
C LEU A 17 17.92 -3.37 15.66
N TYR A 18 18.16 -4.04 14.53
CA TYR A 18 18.87 -3.45 13.41
C TYR A 18 18.08 -2.37 12.65
N PHE A 19 16.77 -2.33 12.82
CA PHE A 19 15.88 -1.43 12.09
C PHE A 19 15.25 -0.35 12.98
N GLU A 20 15.54 -0.30 14.28
CA GLU A 20 14.96 0.66 15.22
C GLU A 20 15.22 2.09 14.79
N GLN A 21 16.48 2.45 14.54
CA GLN A 21 16.84 3.79 14.09
C GLN A 21 16.17 4.14 12.75
N ALA A 22 16.16 3.21 11.80
CA ALA A 22 15.55 3.42 10.50
C ALA A 22 14.04 3.64 10.59
N ALA A 23 13.36 2.91 11.47
CA ALA A 23 11.92 2.99 11.65
C ALA A 23 11.43 4.30 12.30
N GLU A 24 12.31 5.04 13.01
CA GLU A 24 12.01 6.35 13.58
C GLU A 24 11.86 7.44 12.52
N HIS A 25 12.39 7.23 11.32
CA HIS A 25 12.34 8.21 10.25
C HIS A 25 11.00 8.18 9.51
N GLU A 26 10.24 9.25 9.63
CA GLU A 26 8.92 9.37 8.97
C GLU A 26 8.97 9.30 7.45
N ASP A 27 10.09 9.71 6.84
CA ASP A 27 10.34 9.70 5.40
C ASP A 27 10.98 8.41 4.87
N LEU A 28 11.10 7.36 5.71
CA LEU A 28 11.57 6.04 5.26
C LEU A 28 10.57 5.47 4.24
N ALA A 29 11.01 5.37 3.00
CA ALA A 29 10.16 4.96 1.89
C ALA A 29 10.35 3.48 1.51
N GLU A 30 11.56 2.94 1.70
CA GLU A 30 11.88 1.61 1.19
C GLU A 30 13.01 0.95 1.98
N ILE A 31 12.89 -0.36 2.22
CA ILE A 31 13.94 -1.23 2.77
C ILE A 31 14.18 -2.34 1.76
N ARG A 32 15.41 -2.45 1.26
CA ARG A 32 15.81 -3.47 0.28
C ARG A 32 16.73 -4.49 0.89
N ILE A 33 16.29 -5.73 0.92
CA ILE A 33 17.04 -6.89 1.39
C ILE A 33 17.35 -7.78 0.19
N ARG A 34 18.63 -8.03 -0.04
CA ARG A 34 19.13 -8.95 -1.05
C ARG A 34 20.05 -9.94 -0.37
N CYS A 35 19.82 -11.24 -0.62
CA CYS A 35 20.66 -12.29 -0.03
C CYS A 35 22.15 -12.05 -0.29
N ARG A 36 22.96 -12.05 0.76
CA ARG A 36 24.41 -11.85 0.72
C ARG A 36 24.86 -10.49 0.17
N GLN A 37 23.98 -9.49 0.19
CA GLN A 37 24.29 -8.11 -0.17
C GLN A 37 23.95 -7.17 0.99
N PRO A 38 24.59 -5.99 1.06
CA PRO A 38 24.22 -4.97 2.04
C PRO A 38 22.74 -4.62 1.99
N VAL A 39 22.12 -4.49 3.17
CA VAL A 39 20.78 -3.92 3.28
C VAL A 39 20.84 -2.45 2.91
N MET A 40 19.91 -2.02 2.06
CA MET A 40 19.80 -0.64 1.61
C MET A 40 18.44 -0.08 2.00
N LEU A 41 18.44 1.20 2.34
CA LEU A 41 17.27 1.97 2.73
C LEU A 41 17.10 3.16 1.79
N ARG A 42 15.87 3.59 1.54
CA ARG A 42 15.60 4.83 0.83
C ARG A 42 14.73 5.75 1.68
N ARG A 43 15.21 6.99 1.82
CA ARG A 43 14.50 8.09 2.47
C ARG A 43 14.33 9.23 1.47
N GLY A 44 13.11 9.57 1.15
CA GLY A 44 12.83 10.51 0.10
C GLY A 44 13.53 10.13 -1.23
N ARG A 45 14.51 10.93 -1.66
CA ARG A 45 15.31 10.69 -2.88
C ARG A 45 16.71 10.12 -2.60
N LYS A 46 17.11 9.97 -1.33
CA LYS A 46 18.44 9.50 -0.93
C LYS A 46 18.43 8.01 -0.59
N GLU A 47 19.53 7.34 -0.90
CA GLU A 47 19.79 5.96 -0.50
C GLU A 47 20.81 5.90 0.65
N TYR A 48 20.64 4.91 1.52
CA TYR A 48 21.49 4.67 2.68
C TYR A 48 21.83 3.20 2.77
N TYR A 49 23.00 2.91 3.28
CA TYR A 49 23.38 1.56 3.71
C TYR A 49 23.04 1.40 5.19
N LEU A 50 22.66 0.21 5.58
CA LEU A 50 22.48 -0.15 6.98
C LEU A 50 23.76 -0.86 7.46
N ALA A 51 24.43 -0.29 8.44
CA ALA A 51 25.61 -0.88 9.06
C ALA A 51 25.24 -2.05 9.97
N ALA A 52 26.19 -2.88 10.34
CA ALA A 52 25.97 -4.05 11.19
C ALA A 52 25.43 -3.73 12.61
N ASP A 53 25.65 -2.52 13.08
CA ASP A 53 25.11 -2.00 14.36
C ASP A 53 23.72 -1.37 14.24
N GLY A 54 23.12 -1.32 13.02
CA GLY A 54 21.83 -0.72 12.75
C GLY A 54 21.87 0.78 12.42
N THR A 55 23.06 1.40 12.33
CA THR A 55 23.18 2.81 11.94
C THR A 55 23.03 3.00 10.43
N MET A 56 22.44 4.12 10.02
CA MET A 56 22.22 4.49 8.62
C MET A 56 23.35 5.37 8.11
N GLN A 57 23.95 5.04 6.96
CA GLN A 57 25.07 5.77 6.37
C GLN A 57 24.86 6.01 4.87
N GLU A 58 25.15 7.22 4.37
CA GLU A 58 25.08 7.52 2.93
C GLU A 58 26.20 6.83 2.15
N GLU A 59 27.37 6.70 2.75
CA GLU A 59 28.49 5.96 2.19
C GLU A 59 28.50 4.50 2.70
N ARG A 60 29.01 3.59 1.90
CA ARG A 60 29.07 2.18 2.26
C ARG A 60 30.02 1.96 3.45
N PRO A 61 29.52 1.51 4.61
CA PRO A 61 30.35 1.23 5.78
C PRO A 61 31.25 0.01 5.54
N LYS A 62 32.31 -0.12 6.35
CA LYS A 62 33.18 -1.28 6.33
C LYS A 62 32.43 -2.57 6.65
N GLU A 63 31.54 -2.49 7.64
CA GLU A 63 30.69 -3.59 8.08
C GLU A 63 29.22 -3.23 7.83
N CYS A 64 28.68 -3.75 6.72
CA CYS A 64 27.27 -3.62 6.38
C CYS A 64 26.45 -4.73 7.03
N LEU A 65 25.19 -4.43 7.36
CA LEU A 65 24.21 -5.48 7.65
C LEU A 65 23.96 -6.31 6.39
N VAL A 66 24.24 -7.62 6.48
CA VAL A 66 24.09 -8.58 5.38
C VAL A 66 23.33 -9.79 5.90
N PHE A 67 22.30 -10.21 5.19
CA PHE A 67 21.53 -11.40 5.53
C PHE A 67 21.92 -12.60 4.65
N ASN A 68 22.06 -13.76 5.28
CA ASN A 68 22.22 -15.03 4.58
C ASN A 68 20.88 -15.59 4.07
N VAL A 69 20.93 -16.72 3.36
CA VAL A 69 19.76 -17.39 2.79
C VAL A 69 18.68 -17.67 3.84
N GLY A 70 19.05 -18.30 4.95
CA GLY A 70 18.10 -18.68 6.00
C GLY A 70 17.46 -17.48 6.70
N GLN A 71 18.21 -16.38 6.85
CA GLN A 71 17.68 -15.16 7.44
C GLN A 71 16.65 -14.48 6.50
N VAL A 72 16.92 -14.40 5.18
CA VAL A 72 15.97 -13.86 4.21
C VAL A 72 14.70 -14.72 4.17
N GLU A 73 14.83 -16.04 4.18
CA GLU A 73 13.69 -16.97 4.25
C GLU A 73 12.91 -16.80 5.56
N SER A 74 13.57 -16.65 6.70
CA SER A 74 12.92 -16.40 7.99
C SER A 74 12.14 -15.09 7.99
N ILE A 75 12.67 -14.01 7.41
CA ILE A 75 11.96 -12.75 7.24
C ILE A 75 10.72 -12.95 6.36
N PHE A 76 10.85 -13.61 5.23
CA PHE A 76 9.73 -13.87 4.32
C PHE A 76 8.62 -14.71 4.98
N VAL A 77 8.97 -15.80 5.65
CA VAL A 77 8.01 -16.65 6.37
C VAL A 77 7.31 -15.86 7.48
N HIS A 78 8.04 -15.00 8.18
CA HIS A 78 7.48 -14.12 9.21
C HIS A 78 6.47 -13.12 8.61
N LEU A 79 6.80 -12.48 7.48
CA LEU A 79 5.91 -11.58 6.74
C LEU A 79 4.61 -12.27 6.31
N CYS A 80 4.68 -13.54 5.93
CA CYS A 80 3.52 -14.37 5.59
C CYS A 80 2.82 -14.97 6.82
N GLN A 81 3.08 -14.48 8.05
CA GLN A 81 2.51 -15.03 9.28
C GLN A 81 2.66 -16.56 9.37
N TYR A 82 3.81 -17.08 8.96
CA TYR A 82 4.12 -18.51 8.92
C TYR A 82 3.24 -19.36 7.98
N SER A 83 2.44 -18.71 7.12
CA SER A 83 1.57 -19.38 6.14
C SER A 83 1.75 -18.83 4.71
N PRO A 84 2.90 -19.05 4.04
CA PRO A 84 3.13 -18.53 2.68
C PRO A 84 2.07 -18.97 1.64
N TYR A 85 1.42 -20.10 1.87
CA TYR A 85 0.37 -20.60 0.97
C TYR A 85 -0.89 -19.72 0.95
N ALA A 86 -1.17 -19.00 2.04
CA ALA A 86 -2.30 -18.07 2.10
C ALA A 86 -2.15 -16.88 1.14
N TYR A 87 -0.92 -16.55 0.77
CA TYR A 87 -0.56 -15.44 -0.12
C TYR A 87 -0.32 -15.89 -1.58
N GLY A 88 -0.87 -17.03 -1.98
CA GLY A 88 -0.59 -17.61 -3.30
C GLY A 88 -0.94 -16.71 -4.48
N GLU A 89 -2.06 -16.00 -4.43
CA GLU A 89 -2.50 -15.07 -5.50
C GLU A 89 -1.57 -13.84 -5.56
N GLU A 90 -1.32 -13.21 -4.43
CA GLU A 90 -0.46 -12.02 -4.32
C GLU A 90 0.98 -12.35 -4.75
N LEU A 91 1.51 -13.50 -4.35
CA LEU A 91 2.83 -13.97 -4.76
C LEU A 91 2.94 -14.19 -6.28
N ARG A 92 1.85 -14.57 -6.97
CA ARG A 92 1.83 -14.62 -8.43
C ARG A 92 1.98 -13.24 -9.06
N GLN A 93 1.50 -12.20 -8.37
CA GLN A 93 1.69 -10.80 -8.78
C GLN A 93 3.07 -10.25 -8.37
N GLY A 94 3.87 -11.00 -7.59
CA GLY A 94 5.23 -10.63 -7.18
C GLY A 94 5.31 -9.77 -5.92
N PHE A 95 4.25 -9.63 -5.15
CA PHE A 95 4.25 -8.88 -3.90
C PHE A 95 3.22 -9.46 -2.90
N ILE A 96 3.33 -9.05 -1.65
CA ILE A 96 2.32 -9.26 -0.60
C ILE A 96 2.07 -7.94 0.12
N THR A 97 0.86 -7.74 0.65
CA THR A 97 0.54 -6.64 1.56
C THR A 97 0.57 -7.16 3.00
N VAL A 98 1.17 -6.41 3.90
CA VAL A 98 1.30 -6.77 5.32
C VAL A 98 0.69 -5.72 6.22
N ALA A 99 0.54 -6.04 7.51
CA ALA A 99 0.02 -5.11 8.52
C ALA A 99 0.69 -3.74 8.43
N GLY A 100 -0.10 -2.67 8.53
CA GLY A 100 0.32 -1.29 8.29
C GLY A 100 0.26 -0.86 6.81
N GLY A 101 -0.32 -1.69 5.91
CA GLY A 101 -0.47 -1.38 4.48
C GLY A 101 0.86 -1.35 3.72
N HIS A 102 1.92 -1.93 4.29
CA HIS A 102 3.22 -1.99 3.63
C HIS A 102 3.21 -3.04 2.54
N ARG A 103 3.78 -2.71 1.38
CA ARG A 103 3.84 -3.61 0.23
C ARG A 103 5.24 -4.21 0.07
N ILE A 104 5.32 -5.51 0.11
CA ILE A 104 6.57 -6.25 0.05
C ILE A 104 6.71 -6.93 -1.31
N GLY A 105 7.50 -6.34 -2.19
CA GLY A 105 7.91 -7.00 -3.43
C GLY A 105 8.82 -8.19 -3.13
N VAL A 106 8.55 -9.33 -3.76
CA VAL A 106 9.30 -10.57 -3.59
C VAL A 106 9.91 -11.03 -4.90
N SER A 107 11.14 -11.54 -4.86
CA SER A 107 11.78 -12.13 -6.03
C SER A 107 12.63 -13.33 -5.64
N GLY A 108 12.65 -14.32 -6.53
CA GLY A 108 13.33 -15.59 -6.34
C GLY A 108 13.23 -16.45 -7.59
N GLN A 109 13.14 -17.76 -7.42
CA GLN A 109 12.96 -18.69 -8.52
C GLN A 109 11.49 -18.84 -8.90
N VAL A 110 11.14 -18.45 -10.12
CA VAL A 110 9.77 -18.56 -10.65
C VAL A 110 9.51 -19.97 -11.17
N LEU A 111 8.36 -20.51 -10.81
CA LEU A 111 7.75 -21.67 -11.44
C LEU A 111 6.64 -21.20 -12.38
N SER A 112 6.80 -21.47 -13.66
CA SER A 112 5.83 -21.12 -14.69
C SER A 112 5.25 -22.37 -15.35
N GLU A 113 3.99 -22.30 -15.76
CA GLU A 113 3.31 -23.29 -16.57
C GLU A 113 2.44 -22.56 -17.60
N ASN A 114 2.51 -22.99 -18.86
CA ASN A 114 1.78 -22.36 -19.97
C ASN A 114 1.94 -20.84 -20.04
N LYS A 115 3.16 -20.34 -19.85
CA LYS A 115 3.53 -18.91 -19.78
C LYS A 115 2.90 -18.11 -18.63
N SER A 116 2.21 -18.74 -17.69
CA SER A 116 1.70 -18.11 -16.48
C SER A 116 2.58 -18.45 -15.28
N ILE A 117 2.76 -17.47 -14.38
CA ILE A 117 3.49 -17.68 -13.12
C ILE A 117 2.59 -18.47 -12.17
N ARG A 118 3.02 -19.66 -11.78
CA ARG A 118 2.34 -20.48 -10.77
C ARG A 118 2.73 -20.12 -9.35
N SER A 119 4.02 -19.92 -9.13
CA SER A 119 4.55 -19.58 -7.81
C SER A 119 5.98 -19.06 -7.90
N ILE A 120 6.42 -18.41 -6.83
CA ILE A 120 7.82 -18.02 -6.61
C ILE A 120 8.37 -18.86 -5.46
N ARG A 121 9.53 -19.48 -5.66
CA ARG A 121 10.23 -20.25 -4.64
C ARG A 121 11.63 -19.68 -4.41
N ASN A 122 12.29 -20.16 -3.36
CA ASN A 122 13.66 -19.73 -3.06
C ASN A 122 13.78 -18.21 -3.05
N ILE A 123 12.94 -17.53 -2.27
CA ILE A 123 12.92 -16.06 -2.16
C ILE A 123 14.31 -15.59 -1.69
N ARG A 124 14.90 -14.66 -2.43
CA ARG A 124 16.25 -14.12 -2.17
C ARG A 124 16.29 -12.60 -2.11
N PHE A 125 15.22 -11.96 -2.56
CA PHE A 125 15.13 -10.50 -2.67
C PHE A 125 13.78 -10.05 -2.12
N LEU A 126 13.82 -9.08 -1.20
CA LEU A 126 12.65 -8.45 -0.62
C LEU A 126 12.79 -6.94 -0.80
N ASN A 127 11.74 -6.32 -1.32
CA ASN A 127 11.64 -4.87 -1.41
C ASN A 127 10.44 -4.39 -0.60
N MET A 128 10.71 -3.94 0.62
CA MET A 128 9.69 -3.47 1.55
C MET A 128 9.39 -1.99 1.28
N ARG A 129 8.27 -1.70 0.67
CA ARG A 129 7.79 -0.33 0.42
C ARG A 129 6.91 0.10 1.58
N ILE A 130 7.33 1.16 2.25
CA ILE A 130 6.64 1.65 3.44
C ILE A 130 5.47 2.53 3.00
N SER A 131 4.28 2.19 3.48
CA SER A 131 3.08 2.98 3.24
C SER A 131 3.15 4.30 4.01
N HIS A 132 2.73 5.39 3.37
CA HIS A 132 2.63 6.71 3.97
C HIS A 132 1.23 7.25 3.75
N GLU A 133 0.62 7.71 4.84
CA GLU A 133 -0.59 8.52 4.78
C GLU A 133 -0.23 10.00 4.77
N VAL A 134 -0.90 10.75 3.92
CA VAL A 134 -0.81 12.21 3.89
C VAL A 134 -2.21 12.76 4.06
N LYS A 135 -2.59 13.06 5.30
CA LYS A 135 -3.88 13.72 5.60
C LYS A 135 -3.82 15.17 5.17
N GLY A 136 -4.92 15.68 4.60
CA GLY A 136 -4.99 17.03 4.05
C GLY A 136 -4.46 17.15 2.60
N ALA A 137 -4.04 16.06 1.98
CA ALA A 137 -3.61 16.09 0.58
C ALA A 137 -4.73 16.57 -0.37
N ALA A 138 -5.98 16.37 0.01
CA ALA A 138 -7.16 16.74 -0.76
C ALA A 138 -7.74 18.12 -0.42
N ASP A 139 -7.25 18.82 0.61
CA ASP A 139 -7.84 20.07 1.09
C ASP A 139 -7.97 21.14 0.00
N ALA A 140 -6.96 21.25 -0.86
CA ALA A 140 -6.97 22.20 -1.96
C ALA A 140 -7.91 21.81 -3.12
N VAL A 141 -8.26 20.54 -3.26
CA VAL A 141 -9.08 20.01 -4.37
C VAL A 141 -10.54 19.90 -3.98
N LEU A 142 -10.81 19.59 -2.72
CA LEU A 142 -12.17 19.34 -2.22
C LEU A 142 -13.19 20.45 -2.57
N PRO A 143 -12.88 21.77 -2.46
CA PRO A 143 -13.82 22.82 -2.82
C PRO A 143 -14.23 22.82 -4.29
N PHE A 144 -13.39 22.30 -5.19
CA PHE A 144 -13.70 22.27 -6.62
C PHE A 144 -14.60 21.12 -7.03
N ILE A 145 -14.63 20.05 -6.24
CA ILE A 145 -15.45 18.87 -6.55
C ILE A 145 -16.81 18.87 -5.84
N ILE A 146 -17.07 19.85 -4.97
CA ILE A 146 -18.35 19.97 -4.28
C ILE A 146 -19.16 21.10 -4.92
N GLN A 147 -20.36 20.77 -5.41
CA GLN A 147 -21.31 21.73 -5.96
C GLN A 147 -22.65 21.57 -5.27
N LYS A 148 -23.21 22.67 -4.73
CA LYS A 148 -24.49 22.66 -3.99
C LYS A 148 -24.51 21.57 -2.89
N ASP A 149 -23.43 21.47 -2.15
CA ASP A 149 -23.21 20.48 -1.08
C ASP A 149 -23.22 19.01 -1.53
N MET A 150 -23.06 18.74 -2.83
CA MET A 150 -22.98 17.40 -3.42
C MET A 150 -21.66 17.21 -4.17
N PRO A 151 -21.02 16.03 -4.07
CA PRO A 151 -19.83 15.73 -4.86
C PRO A 151 -20.17 15.55 -6.33
N CYS A 152 -19.31 16.12 -7.19
CA CYS A 152 -19.39 15.93 -8.63
C CYS A 152 -18.63 14.66 -9.05
N ASN A 153 -19.06 14.05 -10.16
CA ASN A 153 -18.25 13.03 -10.82
C ASN A 153 -16.89 13.62 -11.19
N THR A 154 -15.82 13.02 -10.65
CA THR A 154 -14.47 13.59 -10.71
C THR A 154 -13.48 12.58 -11.25
N MET A 155 -12.63 13.00 -12.18
CA MET A 155 -11.50 12.22 -12.68
C MET A 155 -10.19 12.93 -12.33
N LEU A 156 -9.27 12.18 -11.68
CA LEU A 156 -7.92 12.65 -11.35
C LEU A 156 -6.94 12.23 -12.45
N ILE A 157 -6.34 13.21 -13.15
CA ILE A 157 -5.39 12.96 -14.24
C ILE A 157 -4.02 13.53 -13.85
N ALA A 158 -3.02 12.66 -13.76
CA ALA A 158 -1.64 13.07 -13.54
C ALA A 158 -0.66 11.97 -13.98
N GLY A 159 0.61 12.33 -14.17
CA GLY A 159 1.66 11.37 -14.49
C GLY A 159 1.90 10.34 -13.37
N PRO A 160 2.64 9.25 -13.65
CA PRO A 160 3.05 8.29 -12.64
C PRO A 160 3.85 8.95 -11.49
N GLY A 161 3.62 8.52 -10.25
CA GLY A 161 4.34 9.03 -9.08
C GLY A 161 3.97 10.46 -8.64
N MET A 162 2.97 11.09 -9.26
CA MET A 162 2.53 12.45 -8.93
C MET A 162 1.53 12.52 -7.77
N GLY A 163 1.34 11.44 -7.03
CA GLY A 163 0.52 11.42 -5.83
C GLY A 163 -0.99 11.22 -6.04
N LYS A 164 -1.44 10.73 -7.23
CA LYS A 164 -2.86 10.45 -7.51
C LYS A 164 -3.54 9.61 -6.44
N THR A 165 -2.97 8.45 -6.12
CA THR A 165 -3.53 7.53 -5.11
C THR A 165 -3.55 8.15 -3.72
N THR A 166 -2.55 8.96 -3.36
CA THR A 166 -2.52 9.70 -2.10
C THR A 166 -3.66 10.72 -2.03
N LEU A 167 -3.85 11.49 -3.12
CA LEU A 167 -4.93 12.46 -3.25
C LEU A 167 -6.30 11.78 -3.21
N LEU A 168 -6.48 10.69 -3.98
CA LEU A 168 -7.73 9.92 -4.03
C LEU A 168 -8.09 9.35 -2.65
N ARG A 169 -7.13 8.77 -1.94
CA ARG A 169 -7.33 8.24 -0.59
C ARG A 169 -7.82 9.31 0.39
N ASP A 170 -7.19 10.47 0.39
CA ASP A 170 -7.59 11.55 1.31
C ASP A 170 -8.94 12.18 0.91
N LEU A 171 -9.27 12.24 -0.39
CA LEU A 171 -10.62 12.59 -0.86
C LEU A 171 -11.67 11.60 -0.35
N ILE A 172 -11.43 10.31 -0.50
CA ILE A 172 -12.31 9.24 0.00
C ILE A 172 -12.54 9.42 1.50
N ARG A 173 -11.45 9.57 2.28
CA ARG A 173 -11.52 9.77 3.73
C ARG A 173 -12.37 10.99 4.10
N GLN A 174 -12.10 12.15 3.49
CA GLN A 174 -12.82 13.38 3.80
C GLN A 174 -14.30 13.31 3.38
N LEU A 175 -14.59 12.77 2.21
CA LEU A 175 -15.97 12.55 1.75
C LEU A 175 -16.71 11.57 2.66
N SER A 176 -16.05 10.54 3.17
CA SER A 176 -16.62 9.55 4.08
C SER A 176 -16.87 10.11 5.48
N ASP A 177 -15.92 10.83 6.06
CA ASP A 177 -16.04 11.37 7.42
C ASP A 177 -16.92 12.60 7.50
N GLY A 178 -17.04 13.36 6.39
CA GLY A 178 -17.56 14.70 6.35
C GLY A 178 -16.47 15.74 6.56
N PHE A 179 -16.75 16.97 6.16
CA PHE A 179 -15.77 18.06 6.14
C PHE A 179 -16.45 19.41 6.39
N VAL A 180 -15.64 20.47 6.55
CA VAL A 180 -16.12 21.84 6.64
C VAL A 180 -15.76 22.58 5.36
N LEU A 181 -16.74 23.17 4.68
CA LEU A 181 -16.57 23.97 3.49
C LEU A 181 -17.23 25.33 3.69
N ASP A 182 -16.49 26.42 3.53
CA ASP A 182 -16.97 27.79 3.71
C ASP A 182 -17.71 28.00 5.06
N GLY A 183 -17.19 27.40 6.13
CA GLY A 183 -17.78 27.45 7.47
C GLY A 183 -19.01 26.58 7.68
N ARG A 184 -19.45 25.84 6.66
CA ARG A 184 -20.59 24.91 6.75
C ARG A 184 -20.09 23.47 6.92
N LYS A 185 -20.71 22.73 7.83
CA LYS A 185 -20.42 21.32 8.02
C LYS A 185 -21.19 20.50 7.00
N ILE A 186 -20.45 19.80 6.13
CA ILE A 186 -20.99 18.82 5.17
C ILE A 186 -20.94 17.44 5.82
N GLN A 187 -22.06 16.75 5.82
CA GLN A 187 -22.14 15.39 6.35
C GLN A 187 -21.41 14.41 5.44
N GLY A 188 -20.78 13.38 6.02
CA GLY A 188 -20.12 12.34 5.27
C GLY A 188 -21.06 11.45 4.47
N TYR A 189 -20.55 10.96 3.36
CA TYR A 189 -21.24 10.07 2.42
C TYR A 189 -20.83 8.61 2.65
N THR A 190 -21.69 7.68 2.26
CA THR A 190 -21.30 6.27 2.13
C THR A 190 -20.46 6.11 0.85
N VAL A 191 -19.25 5.59 1.00
CA VAL A 191 -18.30 5.44 -0.11
C VAL A 191 -18.00 3.96 -0.33
N GLY A 192 -18.14 3.49 -1.57
CA GLY A 192 -17.68 2.18 -1.99
C GLY A 192 -16.34 2.31 -2.73
N VAL A 193 -15.36 1.54 -2.34
CA VAL A 193 -14.03 1.52 -2.97
C VAL A 193 -13.77 0.15 -3.58
N VAL A 194 -13.42 0.10 -4.87
CA VAL A 194 -12.83 -1.09 -5.49
C VAL A 194 -11.34 -0.88 -5.64
N ASP A 195 -10.58 -1.59 -4.82
CA ASP A 195 -9.11 -1.49 -4.73
C ASP A 195 -8.45 -2.72 -5.35
N GLU A 196 -8.32 -2.72 -6.68
CA GLU A 196 -7.84 -3.89 -7.44
C GLU A 196 -6.41 -4.30 -7.06
N ARG A 197 -5.59 -3.35 -6.61
CA ARG A 197 -4.17 -3.57 -6.30
C ARG A 197 -3.80 -3.32 -4.85
N SER A 198 -4.76 -3.19 -3.97
CA SER A 198 -4.51 -2.81 -2.56
C SER A 198 -3.67 -1.52 -2.41
N GLU A 199 -3.89 -0.53 -3.29
CA GLU A 199 -3.11 0.72 -3.28
C GLU A 199 -3.83 1.87 -2.57
N ILE A 200 -5.16 1.87 -2.53
CA ILE A 200 -5.97 2.88 -1.85
C ILE A 200 -6.03 2.59 -0.35
N ALA A 201 -6.70 1.51 0.01
CA ALA A 201 -6.94 1.11 1.39
C ALA A 201 -5.77 0.33 2.00
N GLY A 202 -4.96 -0.34 1.14
CA GLY A 202 -3.84 -1.16 1.56
C GLY A 202 -4.30 -2.26 2.51
N CYS A 203 -5.36 -2.99 2.16
CA CYS A 203 -5.99 -3.94 3.05
C CYS A 203 -5.04 -5.08 3.45
N PHE A 204 -5.14 -5.47 4.71
CA PHE A 204 -4.51 -6.65 5.25
C PHE A 204 -5.58 -7.54 5.90
N LEU A 205 -5.71 -8.77 5.42
CA LEU A 205 -6.78 -9.69 5.83
C LEU A 205 -8.19 -9.09 5.72
N GLY A 206 -8.43 -8.25 4.71
CA GLY A 206 -9.70 -7.57 4.46
C GLY A 206 -9.91 -6.28 5.27
N GLU A 207 -9.00 -5.93 6.18
CA GLU A 207 -9.07 -4.70 6.96
C GLU A 207 -8.25 -3.57 6.31
N PRO A 208 -8.83 -2.39 6.01
CA PRO A 208 -8.10 -1.22 5.58
C PRO A 208 -7.00 -0.84 6.58
N GLN A 209 -5.77 -0.68 6.08
CA GLN A 209 -4.63 -0.24 6.90
C GLN A 209 -4.37 1.26 6.75
N ASN A 210 -4.87 1.86 5.67
CA ASN A 210 -4.92 3.30 5.50
C ASN A 210 -6.28 3.82 5.97
N ASP A 211 -6.31 5.05 6.47
CA ASP A 211 -7.54 5.73 6.87
C ASP A 211 -8.31 6.16 5.60
N VAL A 212 -9.40 5.48 5.32
CA VAL A 212 -10.32 5.75 4.21
C VAL A 212 -11.67 6.34 4.68
N GLY A 213 -11.78 6.62 5.99
CA GLY A 213 -12.97 7.20 6.60
C GLY A 213 -14.00 6.17 7.08
N MET A 214 -14.83 6.59 8.03
CA MET A 214 -15.71 5.70 8.81
C MET A 214 -16.92 5.15 8.06
N ARG A 215 -17.26 5.69 6.86
CA ARG A 215 -18.41 5.27 6.04
C ARG A 215 -17.96 4.67 4.71
N THR A 216 -16.75 4.08 4.68
CA THR A 216 -16.18 3.51 3.46
C THR A 216 -16.19 1.98 3.54
N ASP A 217 -16.77 1.36 2.53
CA ASP A 217 -16.74 -0.08 2.30
C ASP A 217 -15.73 -0.39 1.20
N VAL A 218 -14.84 -1.36 1.42
CA VAL A 218 -13.75 -1.68 0.50
C VAL A 218 -13.89 -3.10 -0.05
N LEU A 219 -13.84 -3.25 -1.37
CA LEU A 219 -13.53 -4.51 -2.03
C LEU A 219 -12.07 -4.51 -2.46
N ASP A 220 -11.29 -5.32 -1.77
CA ASP A 220 -9.86 -5.45 -1.98
C ASP A 220 -9.52 -6.59 -2.94
N ASN A 221 -8.46 -6.41 -3.74
CA ASN A 221 -7.96 -7.41 -4.68
C ASN A 221 -9.05 -7.94 -5.64
N CYS A 222 -9.95 -7.05 -6.07
CA CYS A 222 -11.12 -7.38 -6.88
C CYS A 222 -11.04 -6.69 -8.25
N PRO A 223 -11.31 -7.40 -9.37
CA PRO A 223 -11.45 -6.78 -10.68
C PRO A 223 -12.48 -5.64 -10.66
N LYS A 224 -12.14 -4.49 -11.22
CA LYS A 224 -12.92 -3.25 -11.06
C LYS A 224 -14.35 -3.38 -11.54
N ASP A 225 -14.56 -3.89 -12.75
CA ASP A 225 -15.89 -4.03 -13.35
C ASP A 225 -16.83 -4.87 -12.48
N ALA A 226 -16.35 -6.04 -12.04
CA ALA A 226 -17.12 -6.93 -11.17
C ALA A 226 -17.33 -6.32 -9.77
N GLY A 227 -16.28 -5.69 -9.21
CA GLY A 227 -16.34 -5.04 -7.90
C GLY A 227 -17.31 -3.86 -7.86
N MET A 228 -17.31 -3.00 -8.89
CA MET A 228 -18.25 -1.88 -8.99
C MET A 228 -19.71 -2.38 -9.02
N GLU A 229 -20.03 -3.37 -9.85
CA GLU A 229 -21.37 -3.94 -9.89
C GLU A 229 -21.77 -4.60 -8.57
N MET A 230 -20.82 -5.27 -7.90
CA MET A 230 -21.08 -5.89 -6.60
C MET A 230 -21.38 -4.85 -5.52
N LEU A 231 -20.57 -3.80 -5.39
CA LEU A 231 -20.79 -2.73 -4.39
C LEU A 231 -22.11 -2.02 -4.61
N LEU A 232 -22.45 -1.68 -5.86
CA LEU A 232 -23.73 -1.02 -6.17
C LEU A 232 -24.93 -1.86 -5.73
N ARG A 233 -24.88 -3.18 -5.91
CA ARG A 233 -25.98 -4.08 -5.54
C ARG A 233 -26.07 -4.39 -4.05
N SER A 234 -24.91 -4.52 -3.38
CA SER A 234 -24.85 -5.03 -2.01
C SER A 234 -24.76 -3.94 -0.96
N MET A 235 -24.03 -2.85 -1.23
CA MET A 235 -23.74 -1.80 -0.25
C MET A 235 -24.43 -0.47 -0.56
N ALA A 236 -24.94 -0.29 -1.81
CA ALA A 236 -25.63 0.92 -2.26
C ALA A 236 -24.89 2.23 -1.89
N PRO A 237 -23.60 2.38 -2.23
CA PRO A 237 -22.83 3.55 -1.87
C PRO A 237 -23.35 4.81 -2.59
N GLN A 238 -23.24 5.98 -1.95
CA GLN A 238 -23.52 7.27 -2.57
C GLN A 238 -22.39 7.73 -3.50
N ILE A 239 -21.16 7.27 -3.22
CA ILE A 239 -19.97 7.55 -4.02
C ILE A 239 -19.29 6.22 -4.30
N LEU A 240 -18.89 6.00 -5.55
CA LEU A 240 -18.06 4.88 -5.96
C LEU A 240 -16.68 5.40 -6.36
N ALA A 241 -15.63 4.85 -5.77
CA ALA A 241 -14.25 5.23 -6.05
C ALA A 241 -13.42 4.04 -6.56
N VAL A 242 -12.61 4.30 -7.58
CA VAL A 242 -11.67 3.34 -8.16
C VAL A 242 -10.32 4.02 -8.39
N ASP A 243 -9.21 3.27 -8.32
CA ASP A 243 -7.87 3.85 -8.42
C ASP A 243 -7.50 4.22 -9.87
N GLU A 244 -7.82 3.39 -10.81
CA GLU A 244 -7.39 3.53 -12.21
C GLU A 244 -8.52 3.11 -13.16
N ILE A 245 -8.68 3.83 -14.26
CA ILE A 245 -9.55 3.44 -15.37
C ILE A 245 -8.64 3.09 -16.55
N ALA A 246 -8.53 1.81 -16.90
CA ALA A 246 -7.58 1.31 -17.87
C ALA A 246 -8.23 0.71 -19.12
N THR A 247 -9.48 0.26 -19.05
CA THR A 247 -10.16 -0.48 -20.13
C THR A 247 -11.49 0.18 -20.55
N GLU A 248 -11.94 -0.10 -21.77
CA GLU A 248 -13.28 0.30 -22.23
C GLU A 248 -14.39 -0.29 -21.34
N ARG A 249 -14.16 -1.47 -20.78
CA ARG A 249 -15.12 -2.13 -19.89
C ARG A 249 -15.29 -1.39 -18.57
N ASP A 250 -14.20 -0.83 -18.01
CA ASP A 250 -14.26 0.03 -16.83
C ASP A 250 -15.14 1.25 -17.12
N VAL A 251 -14.95 1.89 -18.28
CA VAL A 251 -15.75 3.05 -18.71
C VAL A 251 -17.23 2.69 -18.88
N GLN A 252 -17.53 1.56 -19.53
CA GLN A 252 -18.92 1.10 -19.72
C GLN A 252 -19.62 0.81 -18.40
N THR A 253 -18.90 0.30 -17.39
CA THR A 253 -19.48 0.04 -16.07
C THR A 253 -19.76 1.33 -15.31
N LEU A 254 -18.94 2.38 -15.48
CA LEU A 254 -19.18 3.70 -14.88
C LEU A 254 -20.35 4.47 -15.53
N GLN A 255 -20.79 4.09 -16.73
CA GLN A 255 -21.90 4.73 -17.43
C GLN A 255 -23.27 4.12 -17.07
N LYS A 256 -23.30 2.99 -16.36
CA LYS A 256 -24.52 2.33 -15.86
C LYS A 256 -25.01 2.95 -14.56
#